data_59347f9f9f401ecac746170b477c1667
#
_entry.id   59347f9f9f401ecac746170b477c1667
#
_cell.length_a   1.000
_cell.length_b   1.000
_cell.length_c   1.000
_cell.angle_alpha   90.00
_cell.angle_beta   90.00
_cell.angle_gamma   90.00
#
_symmetry.space_group_name_H-M   'P 1'
#
loop_
_entity.id
_entity.type
_entity.pdbx_description
1 polymer ?
#
loop_
_entity_poly.entity_id
_entity_poly.type
_entity_poly.pdbx_seq_one_letter_code
_entity_poly.pdbx_strand_id
1 'polypeptide(L)'
;DILDVTAPIRRLDHPNGRIWTFDPERIADPNRKSAPWVWDLIASVQSIADAKRIADCWRYASGQPQTGGDDFFPGTAAQQLADYLFAAHLGGRSVSDVFRWCSNERDTSPADILSEYPRYAGIASRVSSVIALTPETRSGVFGSLQTMVAFLADPEIIDWIDPHRDTNGNIDERRGLFDPYEFATSEDTLYLLSAQGRPSTALTASLTAVVAFTAFQRAQSEFTGNNRRLPVPLCCVLDEAANICRWPEL
;
A
#
# COMPACT_ATOMS: atom_id res chain seq x y z
N ASP A 1 10.90 -2.26 24.21
CA ASP A 1 10.21 -2.31 22.89
C ASP A 1 9.99 -3.79 22.51
N ILE A 2 8.84 -4.11 21.90
CA ILE A 2 8.50 -5.48 21.47
C ILE A 2 9.58 -6.01 20.53
N LEU A 3 10.06 -5.19 19.58
CA LEU A 3 11.10 -5.56 18.63
C LEU A 3 12.39 -6.00 19.36
N ASP A 4 12.86 -5.23 20.34
CA ASP A 4 14.11 -5.51 21.04
C ASP A 4 14.07 -6.81 21.84
N VAL A 5 12.90 -7.15 22.38
CA VAL A 5 12.69 -8.36 23.19
C VAL A 5 12.45 -9.59 22.31
N THR A 6 11.62 -9.45 21.27
CA THR A 6 11.14 -10.62 20.50
C THR A 6 12.01 -10.98 19.32
N ALA A 7 12.69 -10.01 18.66
CA ALA A 7 13.52 -10.31 17.50
C ALA A 7 14.70 -11.26 17.80
N PRO A 8 15.42 -11.13 18.93
CA PRO A 8 16.44 -12.12 19.31
C PRO A 8 15.87 -13.52 19.51
N ILE A 9 14.69 -13.63 20.12
CA ILE A 9 14.01 -14.92 20.36
C ILE A 9 13.62 -15.55 19.04
N ARG A 10 13.01 -14.76 18.14
CA ARG A 10 12.63 -15.25 16.80
C ARG A 10 13.81 -15.75 15.98
N ARG A 11 14.99 -15.13 16.09
CA ARG A 11 16.21 -15.62 15.44
C ARG A 11 16.70 -16.97 15.98
N LEU A 12 16.45 -17.25 17.27
CA LEU A 12 16.80 -18.54 17.87
C LEU A 12 15.79 -19.64 17.48
N ASP A 13 14.50 -19.32 17.50
CA ASP A 13 13.44 -20.28 17.23
C ASP A 13 13.33 -20.61 15.72
N HIS A 14 13.62 -19.62 14.85
CA HIS A 14 13.53 -19.74 13.40
C HIS A 14 14.82 -19.24 12.73
N PRO A 15 15.91 -20.02 12.82
CA PRO A 15 17.23 -19.60 12.35
C PRO A 15 17.30 -19.35 10.83
N ASN A 16 16.38 -19.94 10.07
CA ASN A 16 16.27 -19.74 8.61
C ASN A 16 15.30 -18.60 8.23
N GLY A 17 14.47 -18.14 9.16
CA GLY A 17 13.53 -17.05 8.95
C GLY A 17 14.23 -15.69 8.98
N ARG A 18 13.81 -14.81 8.07
CA ARG A 18 14.28 -13.42 8.06
C ARG A 18 13.46 -12.57 9.01
N ILE A 19 14.09 -11.52 9.51
CA ILE A 19 13.39 -10.47 10.25
C ILE A 19 13.35 -9.22 9.39
N TRP A 20 12.13 -8.85 9.03
CA TRP A 20 11.82 -7.66 8.27
C TRP A 20 11.33 -6.59 9.24
N THR A 21 11.95 -5.42 9.24
CA THR A 21 11.51 -4.30 10.08
C THR A 21 11.14 -3.14 9.17
N PHE A 22 9.85 -2.83 9.11
CA PHE A 22 9.32 -1.68 8.41
C PHE A 22 9.29 -0.49 9.37
N ASP A 23 10.17 0.45 9.18
CA ASP A 23 10.40 1.56 10.10
C ASP A 23 10.72 2.85 9.33
N PRO A 24 9.76 3.37 8.53
CA PRO A 24 10.00 4.55 7.71
C PRO A 24 10.32 5.80 8.53
N GLU A 25 9.89 5.85 9.78
CA GLU A 25 10.10 6.98 10.69
C GLU A 25 11.33 6.86 11.58
N ARG A 26 12.16 5.83 11.38
CA ARG A 26 13.40 5.62 12.14
C ARG A 26 13.19 5.50 13.65
N ILE A 27 12.09 4.83 14.06
CA ILE A 27 11.75 4.63 15.47
C ILE A 27 12.78 3.72 16.15
N ALA A 28 13.14 2.61 15.50
CA ALA A 28 14.11 1.65 16.01
C ALA A 28 15.57 2.05 15.70
N ASP A 29 15.81 2.70 14.57
CA ASP A 29 17.16 3.13 14.15
C ASP A 29 17.14 4.59 13.65
N PRO A 30 17.30 5.57 14.56
CA PRO A 30 17.35 6.99 14.22
C PRO A 30 18.50 7.39 13.28
N ASN A 31 19.55 6.57 13.18
CA ASN A 31 20.73 6.85 12.37
C ASN A 31 20.70 6.18 10.99
N ARG A 32 19.66 5.41 10.67
CA ARG A 32 19.52 4.75 9.37
C ARG A 32 19.51 5.78 8.22
N LYS A 33 20.30 5.51 7.18
CA LYS A 33 20.44 6.41 6.02
C LYS A 33 19.48 6.10 4.87
N SER A 34 19.06 4.84 4.73
CA SER A 34 18.17 4.37 3.66
C SER A 34 17.37 3.16 4.14
N ALA A 35 16.28 2.85 3.46
CA ALA A 35 15.54 1.63 3.72
C ALA A 35 16.39 0.40 3.39
N PRO A 36 16.52 -0.59 4.29
CA PRO A 36 17.33 -1.78 4.07
C PRO A 36 16.71 -2.75 3.07
N TRP A 37 15.42 -2.60 2.82
CA TRP A 37 14.63 -3.38 1.87
C TRP A 37 13.49 -2.51 1.33
N VAL A 38 12.84 -2.96 0.30
CA VAL A 38 11.74 -2.26 -0.36
C VAL A 38 10.56 -3.21 -0.55
N TRP A 39 9.36 -2.71 -0.39
CA TRP A 39 8.12 -3.35 -0.80
C TRP A 39 7.64 -2.70 -2.09
N ASP A 40 7.52 -3.45 -3.18
CA ASP A 40 6.88 -2.93 -4.40
C ASP A 40 5.37 -2.86 -4.19
N LEU A 41 4.91 -1.68 -3.76
CA LEU A 41 3.50 -1.44 -3.48
C LEU A 41 2.66 -1.62 -4.74
N ILE A 42 3.12 -1.12 -5.88
CA ILE A 42 2.37 -1.21 -7.14
C ILE A 42 2.31 -2.66 -7.64
N ALA A 43 3.38 -3.45 -7.46
CA ALA A 43 3.34 -4.86 -7.79
C ALA A 43 2.32 -5.65 -6.95
N SER A 44 2.01 -5.18 -5.73
CA SER A 44 0.98 -5.80 -4.88
C SER A 44 -0.45 -5.50 -5.32
N VAL A 45 -0.65 -4.58 -6.28
CA VAL A 45 -1.96 -4.23 -6.83
C VAL A 45 -2.29 -5.15 -8.01
N GLN A 46 -2.73 -6.38 -7.75
CA GLN A 46 -3.03 -7.35 -8.80
C GLN A 46 -4.46 -7.21 -9.37
N SER A 47 -5.34 -6.49 -8.64
CA SER A 47 -6.74 -6.30 -9.00
C SER A 47 -7.27 -4.94 -8.58
N ILE A 48 -8.44 -4.58 -9.10
CA ILE A 48 -9.18 -3.36 -8.66
C ILE A 48 -9.51 -3.44 -7.17
N ALA A 49 -9.77 -4.63 -6.65
CA ALA A 49 -10.07 -4.84 -5.23
C ALA A 49 -8.84 -4.55 -4.35
N ASP A 50 -7.64 -4.92 -4.79
CA ASP A 50 -6.39 -4.63 -4.07
C ASP A 50 -6.11 -3.12 -4.07
N ALA A 51 -6.27 -2.48 -5.23
CA ALA A 51 -6.14 -1.02 -5.36
C ALA A 51 -7.09 -0.29 -4.41
N LYS A 52 -8.36 -0.74 -4.36
CA LYS A 52 -9.37 -0.18 -3.47
C LYS A 52 -9.00 -0.35 -2.00
N ARG A 53 -8.52 -1.53 -1.60
CA ARG A 53 -8.10 -1.82 -0.23
C ARG A 53 -7.00 -0.87 0.23
N ILE A 54 -5.98 -0.65 -0.60
CA ILE A 54 -4.90 0.30 -0.32
C ILE A 54 -5.43 1.73 -0.22
N ALA A 55 -6.26 2.16 -1.17
CA ALA A 55 -6.85 3.49 -1.16
C ALA A 55 -7.74 3.73 0.08
N ASP A 56 -8.51 2.73 0.51
CA ASP A 56 -9.31 2.80 1.72
C ASP A 56 -8.40 2.94 2.97
N CYS A 57 -7.31 2.19 3.08
CA CYS A 57 -6.32 2.36 4.16
C CYS A 57 -5.78 3.80 4.21
N TRP A 58 -5.43 4.38 3.07
CA TRP A 58 -4.90 5.75 3.01
C TRP A 58 -5.96 6.80 3.36
N ARG A 59 -7.19 6.58 2.92
CA ARG A 59 -8.33 7.41 3.31
C ARG A 59 -8.56 7.38 4.82
N TYR A 60 -8.58 6.20 5.45
CA TYR A 60 -8.74 6.05 6.89
C TYR A 60 -7.61 6.72 7.67
N ALA A 61 -6.37 6.54 7.22
CA ALA A 61 -5.20 7.13 7.85
C ALA A 61 -5.18 8.67 7.75
N SER A 62 -5.74 9.24 6.68
CA SER A 62 -5.82 10.69 6.48
C SER A 62 -6.81 11.40 7.42
N GLY A 63 -7.61 10.66 8.18
CA GLY A 63 -8.59 11.21 9.11
C GLY A 63 -9.81 11.87 8.44
N GLN A 64 -9.99 11.69 7.14
CA GLN A 64 -11.11 12.26 6.41
C GLN A 64 -12.44 11.54 6.76
N PRO A 65 -13.60 12.21 6.63
CA PRO A 65 -14.91 11.61 6.89
C PRO A 65 -15.12 10.32 6.12
N GLN A 66 -15.75 9.33 6.78
CA GLN A 66 -15.97 8.00 6.20
C GLN A 66 -17.43 7.78 5.78
N THR A 67 -18.34 8.55 6.37
CA THR A 67 -19.79 8.43 6.16
C THR A 67 -20.48 9.78 6.34
N GLY A 68 -21.69 9.91 5.79
CA GLY A 68 -22.51 11.11 5.93
C GLY A 68 -22.50 12.05 4.74
N GLY A 69 -23.11 13.22 4.87
CA GLY A 69 -23.22 14.21 3.79
C GLY A 69 -21.88 14.78 3.32
N ASP A 70 -20.86 14.73 4.17
CA ASP A 70 -19.51 15.24 3.88
C ASP A 70 -18.62 14.18 3.18
N ASP A 71 -19.18 13.01 2.84
CA ASP A 71 -18.42 11.89 2.24
C ASP A 71 -18.17 12.02 0.73
N PHE A 72 -18.86 12.93 0.04
CA PHE A 72 -18.77 13.02 -1.43
C PHE A 72 -17.33 13.22 -1.92
N PHE A 73 -16.62 14.23 -1.42
CA PHE A 73 -15.26 14.52 -1.87
C PHE A 73 -14.27 13.43 -1.44
N PRO A 74 -14.21 13.02 -0.17
CA PRO A 74 -13.31 11.94 0.25
C PRO A 74 -13.61 10.59 -0.41
N GLY A 75 -14.88 10.24 -0.59
CA GLY A 75 -15.28 8.99 -1.23
C GLY A 75 -14.91 8.95 -2.70
N THR A 76 -15.16 10.05 -3.44
CA THR A 76 -14.75 10.18 -4.84
C THR A 76 -13.23 10.17 -4.97
N ALA A 77 -12.51 10.84 -4.08
CA ALA A 77 -11.05 10.88 -4.06
C ALA A 77 -10.45 9.49 -3.80
N ALA A 78 -10.99 8.72 -2.85
CA ALA A 78 -10.54 7.35 -2.58
C ALA A 78 -10.77 6.43 -3.79
N GLN A 79 -11.91 6.57 -4.47
CA GLN A 79 -12.16 5.82 -5.71
C GLN A 79 -11.17 6.21 -6.81
N GLN A 80 -10.90 7.50 -6.98
CA GLN A 80 -9.92 8.01 -7.95
C GLN A 80 -8.52 7.49 -7.64
N LEU A 81 -8.13 7.47 -6.35
CA LEU A 81 -6.85 6.91 -5.92
C LEU A 81 -6.72 5.42 -6.26
N ALA A 82 -7.79 4.64 -6.01
CA ALA A 82 -7.82 3.23 -6.38
C ALA A 82 -7.64 3.04 -7.89
N ASP A 83 -8.32 3.86 -8.69
CA ASP A 83 -8.20 3.81 -10.14
C ASP A 83 -6.79 4.17 -10.62
N TYR A 84 -6.12 5.13 -9.96
CA TYR A 84 -4.74 5.52 -10.26
C TYR A 84 -3.74 4.43 -9.87
N LEU A 85 -3.88 3.82 -8.70
CA LEU A 85 -3.05 2.69 -8.28
C LEU A 85 -3.16 1.52 -9.27
N PHE A 86 -4.39 1.22 -9.71
CA PHE A 86 -4.62 0.16 -10.68
C PHE A 86 -4.08 0.52 -12.08
N ALA A 87 -4.22 1.77 -12.51
CA ALA A 87 -3.61 2.26 -13.75
C ALA A 87 -2.08 2.16 -13.70
N ALA A 88 -1.46 2.49 -12.56
CA ALA A 88 -0.03 2.38 -12.36
C ALA A 88 0.44 0.92 -12.52
N HIS A 89 -0.28 -0.03 -11.92
CA HIS A 89 0.01 -1.46 -12.09
C HIS A 89 -0.05 -1.89 -13.57
N LEU A 90 -1.13 -1.54 -14.27
CA LEU A 90 -1.30 -1.93 -15.68
C LEU A 90 -0.27 -1.29 -16.61
N GLY A 91 0.12 -0.05 -16.34
CA GLY A 91 1.06 0.72 -17.14
C GLY A 91 2.53 0.56 -16.71
N GLY A 92 2.84 -0.31 -15.74
CA GLY A 92 4.20 -0.46 -15.20
C GLY A 92 4.76 0.85 -14.64
N ARG A 93 3.90 1.66 -14.01
CA ARG A 93 4.25 2.96 -13.41
C ARG A 93 4.59 2.80 -11.93
N SER A 94 5.24 3.83 -11.40
CA SER A 94 5.69 3.87 -10.00
C SER A 94 4.67 4.52 -9.07
N VAL A 95 4.90 4.40 -7.74
CA VAL A 95 4.13 5.17 -6.75
C VAL A 95 4.37 6.67 -6.92
N SER A 96 5.56 7.06 -7.35
CA SER A 96 5.89 8.46 -7.65
C SER A 96 5.06 9.01 -8.82
N ASP A 97 4.74 8.19 -9.82
CA ASP A 97 3.79 8.56 -10.88
C ASP A 97 2.38 8.78 -10.32
N VAL A 98 1.91 7.89 -9.43
CA VAL A 98 0.60 8.06 -8.76
C VAL A 98 0.56 9.38 -7.99
N PHE A 99 1.60 9.70 -7.23
CA PHE A 99 1.69 10.97 -6.50
C PHE A 99 1.62 12.17 -7.45
N ARG A 100 2.33 12.12 -8.57
CA ARG A 100 2.28 13.16 -9.61
C ARG A 100 0.87 13.33 -10.18
N TRP A 101 0.17 12.24 -10.50
CA TRP A 101 -1.21 12.28 -11.01
C TRP A 101 -2.17 12.87 -9.98
N CYS A 102 -2.01 12.53 -8.70
CA CYS A 102 -2.79 13.11 -7.61
C CYS A 102 -2.55 14.62 -7.43
N SER A 103 -1.38 15.10 -7.85
CA SER A 103 -1.00 16.51 -7.74
C SER A 103 -1.40 17.35 -8.97
N ASN A 104 -1.86 16.72 -10.06
CA ASN A 104 -2.24 17.40 -11.30
C ASN A 104 -3.69 17.08 -11.68
N GLU A 105 -4.60 18.00 -11.40
CA GLU A 105 -6.05 17.85 -11.64
C GLU A 105 -6.42 17.58 -13.12
N ARG A 106 -5.50 17.74 -14.05
CA ARG A 106 -5.74 17.63 -15.49
C ARG A 106 -4.91 16.52 -16.16
N ASP A 107 -4.21 15.71 -15.39
CA ASP A 107 -3.42 14.62 -15.94
C ASP A 107 -4.34 13.50 -16.44
N THR A 108 -4.31 13.23 -17.74
CA THR A 108 -5.10 12.18 -18.38
C THR A 108 -4.38 10.84 -18.43
N SER A 109 -3.09 10.79 -18.10
CA SER A 109 -2.26 9.58 -18.21
C SER A 109 -2.88 8.33 -17.60
N PRO A 110 -3.51 8.38 -16.39
CA PRO A 110 -4.17 7.18 -15.85
C PRO A 110 -5.35 6.70 -16.70
N ALA A 111 -6.16 7.62 -17.24
CA ALA A 111 -7.28 7.28 -18.11
C ALA A 111 -6.79 6.70 -19.44
N ASP A 112 -5.71 7.26 -20.00
CA ASP A 112 -5.10 6.80 -21.25
C ASP A 112 -4.59 5.36 -21.07
N ILE A 113 -3.84 5.06 -20.01
CA ILE A 113 -3.37 3.71 -19.68
C ILE A 113 -4.55 2.73 -19.56
N LEU A 114 -5.59 3.09 -18.81
CA LEU A 114 -6.76 2.23 -18.61
C LEU A 114 -7.51 1.98 -19.92
N SER A 115 -7.54 2.94 -20.83
CA SER A 115 -8.24 2.84 -22.13
C SER A 115 -7.57 1.88 -23.10
N GLU A 116 -6.27 1.59 -22.92
CA GLU A 116 -5.56 0.55 -23.69
C GLU A 116 -6.12 -0.85 -23.43
N TYR A 117 -6.87 -1.02 -22.34
CA TYR A 117 -7.49 -2.29 -21.95
C TYR A 117 -9.01 -2.23 -22.07
N PRO A 118 -9.64 -2.75 -23.14
CA PRO A 118 -11.09 -2.62 -23.38
C PRO A 118 -11.98 -3.05 -22.22
N ARG A 119 -11.57 -4.06 -21.46
CA ARG A 119 -12.29 -4.55 -20.27
C ARG A 119 -12.36 -3.51 -19.13
N TYR A 120 -11.50 -2.50 -19.14
CA TYR A 120 -11.44 -1.44 -18.13
C TYR A 120 -11.90 -0.06 -18.66
N ALA A 121 -12.53 -0.02 -19.82
CA ALA A 121 -13.05 1.22 -20.42
C ALA A 121 -14.01 1.99 -19.47
N GLY A 122 -14.78 1.27 -18.65
CA GLY A 122 -15.63 1.89 -17.63
C GLY A 122 -14.85 2.62 -16.54
N ILE A 123 -13.67 2.10 -16.16
CA ILE A 123 -12.79 2.76 -15.18
C ILE A 123 -12.13 3.97 -15.82
N ALA A 124 -11.63 3.85 -17.05
CA ALA A 124 -11.08 4.98 -17.80
C ALA A 124 -12.08 6.13 -17.92
N SER A 125 -13.34 5.81 -18.25
CA SER A 125 -14.42 6.79 -18.32
C SER A 125 -14.71 7.46 -16.96
N ARG A 126 -14.65 6.71 -15.85
CA ARG A 126 -14.82 7.27 -14.49
C ARG A 126 -13.72 8.25 -14.15
N VAL A 127 -12.45 7.90 -14.40
CA VAL A 127 -11.30 8.80 -14.21
C VAL A 127 -11.49 10.08 -15.01
N SER A 128 -11.82 9.97 -16.31
CA SER A 128 -12.07 11.11 -17.18
C SER A 128 -13.24 12.00 -16.71
N SER A 129 -14.28 11.37 -16.14
CA SER A 129 -15.44 12.09 -15.62
C SER A 129 -15.11 12.98 -14.43
N VAL A 130 -14.19 12.53 -13.55
CA VAL A 130 -13.71 13.35 -12.41
C VAL A 130 -12.90 14.54 -12.92
N ILE A 131 -12.04 14.34 -13.93
CA ILE A 131 -11.26 15.41 -14.54
C ILE A 131 -12.18 16.45 -15.24
N ALA A 132 -13.31 16.00 -15.76
CA ALA A 132 -14.29 16.85 -16.47
C ALA A 132 -15.26 17.59 -15.54
N LEU A 133 -15.22 17.37 -14.23
CA LEU A 133 -16.05 18.12 -13.26
C LEU A 133 -15.79 19.63 -13.35
N THR A 134 -16.75 20.43 -12.83
CA THR A 134 -16.53 21.88 -12.69
C THR A 134 -15.27 22.16 -11.88
N PRO A 135 -14.57 23.27 -12.14
CA PRO A 135 -13.31 23.57 -11.43
C PRO A 135 -13.43 23.45 -9.90
N GLU A 136 -14.51 23.98 -9.34
CA GLU A 136 -14.75 24.00 -7.89
C GLU A 136 -14.92 22.56 -7.33
N THR A 137 -15.74 21.74 -7.99
CA THR A 137 -16.00 20.36 -7.59
C THR A 137 -14.75 19.52 -7.76
N ARG A 138 -14.04 19.66 -8.88
CA ARG A 138 -12.79 18.95 -9.15
C ARG A 138 -11.73 19.30 -8.10
N SER A 139 -11.50 20.59 -7.81
CA SER A 139 -10.54 21.00 -6.79
C SER A 139 -10.90 20.47 -5.40
N GLY A 140 -12.18 20.30 -5.06
CA GLY A 140 -12.61 19.65 -3.82
C GLY A 140 -12.20 18.17 -3.77
N VAL A 141 -12.41 17.43 -4.85
CA VAL A 141 -11.98 16.02 -4.95
C VAL A 141 -10.46 15.91 -4.87
N PHE A 142 -9.73 16.72 -5.63
CA PHE A 142 -8.26 16.67 -5.65
C PHE A 142 -7.65 17.17 -4.33
N GLY A 143 -8.27 18.12 -3.62
CA GLY A 143 -7.86 18.50 -2.27
C GLY A 143 -7.95 17.34 -1.29
N SER A 144 -9.03 16.56 -1.34
CA SER A 144 -9.16 15.33 -0.55
C SER A 144 -8.13 14.28 -0.96
N LEU A 145 -7.92 14.09 -2.26
CA LEU A 145 -6.94 13.17 -2.80
C LEU A 145 -5.51 13.49 -2.36
N GLN A 146 -5.11 14.77 -2.46
CA GLN A 146 -3.79 15.24 -2.02
C GLN A 146 -3.59 15.03 -0.51
N THR A 147 -4.62 15.20 0.30
CA THR A 147 -4.56 14.90 1.73
C THR A 147 -4.28 13.42 1.99
N MET A 148 -4.89 12.50 1.22
CA MET A 148 -4.65 11.06 1.36
C MET A 148 -3.24 10.64 0.99
N VAL A 149 -2.62 11.31 0.01
CA VAL A 149 -1.30 10.95 -0.53
C VAL A 149 -0.18 11.87 -0.02
N ALA A 150 -0.45 12.78 0.92
CA ALA A 150 0.50 13.79 1.37
C ALA A 150 1.83 13.19 1.89
N PHE A 151 1.78 12.00 2.49
CA PHE A 151 2.96 11.30 2.98
C PHE A 151 3.93 10.87 1.86
N LEU A 152 3.46 10.75 0.62
CA LEU A 152 4.31 10.43 -0.53
C LEU A 152 5.21 11.60 -0.97
N ALA A 153 5.04 12.78 -0.40
CA ALA A 153 5.96 13.89 -0.59
C ALA A 153 7.33 13.67 0.10
N ASP A 154 7.40 12.72 1.03
CA ASP A 154 8.62 12.38 1.74
C ASP A 154 9.43 11.32 0.97
N PRO A 155 10.63 11.66 0.45
CA PRO A 155 11.48 10.70 -0.25
C PRO A 155 11.89 9.49 0.61
N GLU A 156 11.99 9.66 1.93
CA GLU A 156 12.36 8.57 2.84
C GLU A 156 11.24 7.53 2.93
N ILE A 157 10.00 7.95 2.83
CA ILE A 157 8.85 7.05 2.77
C ILE A 157 8.78 6.34 1.41
N ILE A 158 8.98 7.07 0.33
CA ILE A 158 9.03 6.50 -1.03
C ILE A 158 10.10 5.41 -1.13
N ASP A 159 11.24 5.59 -0.49
CA ASP A 159 12.34 4.63 -0.48
C ASP A 159 11.95 3.23 0.05
N TRP A 160 10.87 3.11 0.81
CA TRP A 160 10.34 1.83 1.32
C TRP A 160 9.37 1.13 0.40
N ILE A 161 8.72 1.86 -0.52
CA ILE A 161 7.53 1.36 -1.24
C ILE A 161 7.64 1.49 -2.76
N ASP A 162 8.69 2.13 -3.25
CA ASP A 162 8.93 2.34 -4.68
C ASP A 162 10.34 1.84 -5.03
N PRO A 163 10.48 0.63 -5.61
CA PRO A 163 11.78 0.11 -5.96
C PRO A 163 12.40 0.96 -7.07
N HIS A 164 13.67 1.35 -6.89
CA HIS A 164 14.42 1.98 -7.96
C HIS A 164 14.57 1.02 -9.13
N ARG A 165 14.06 1.43 -10.28
CA ARG A 165 14.17 0.69 -11.53
C ARG A 165 15.21 1.36 -12.42
N ASP A 166 16.05 0.55 -13.08
CA ASP A 166 16.96 1.03 -14.11
C ASP A 166 16.18 1.43 -15.39
N THR A 167 16.89 1.92 -16.40
CA THR A 167 16.31 2.31 -17.69
C THR A 167 15.65 1.15 -18.45
N ASN A 168 15.92 -0.10 -18.06
CA ASN A 168 15.33 -1.32 -18.61
C ASN A 168 14.18 -1.85 -17.75
N GLY A 169 13.84 -1.17 -16.65
CA GLY A 169 12.79 -1.57 -15.73
C GLY A 169 13.21 -2.61 -14.67
N ASN A 170 14.51 -2.98 -14.60
CA ASN A 170 14.99 -3.92 -13.58
C ASN A 170 15.12 -3.24 -12.22
N ILE A 171 14.75 -3.95 -11.17
CA ILE A 171 14.88 -3.48 -9.79
C ILE A 171 16.34 -3.58 -9.36
N ASP A 172 16.82 -2.61 -8.57
CA ASP A 172 18.13 -2.67 -7.94
C ASP A 172 18.17 -3.79 -6.87
N GLU A 173 18.75 -4.91 -7.23
CA GLU A 173 18.83 -6.12 -6.38
C GLU A 173 19.73 -5.96 -5.14
N ARG A 174 20.45 -4.84 -5.00
CA ARG A 174 21.30 -4.59 -3.82
C ARG A 174 20.50 -4.43 -2.54
N ARG A 175 19.22 -4.14 -2.67
CA ARG A 175 18.26 -4.06 -1.56
C ARG A 175 17.35 -5.28 -1.57
N GLY A 176 17.04 -5.81 -0.39
CA GLY A 176 16.04 -6.88 -0.29
C GLY A 176 14.69 -6.41 -0.84
N LEU A 177 14.04 -7.24 -1.64
CA LEU A 177 12.65 -7.04 -2.04
C LEU A 177 11.76 -7.84 -1.08
N PHE A 178 10.85 -7.15 -0.40
CA PHE A 178 9.82 -7.82 0.41
C PHE A 178 8.66 -8.23 -0.49
N ASP A 179 8.43 -9.51 -0.58
CA ASP A 179 7.31 -10.09 -1.33
C ASP A 179 6.26 -10.65 -0.35
N PRO A 180 5.07 -10.02 -0.25
CA PRO A 180 3.98 -10.53 0.60
C PRO A 180 3.54 -11.96 0.25
N TYR A 181 3.69 -12.36 -1.00
CA TYR A 181 3.33 -13.70 -1.45
C TYR A 181 4.28 -14.75 -0.88
N GLU A 182 5.59 -14.56 -1.01
CA GLU A 182 6.59 -15.45 -0.43
C GLU A 182 6.55 -15.43 1.10
N PHE A 183 6.38 -14.23 1.68
CA PHE A 183 6.27 -14.07 3.13
C PHE A 183 5.13 -14.90 3.74
N ALA A 184 3.98 -14.99 3.07
CA ALA A 184 2.78 -15.67 3.60
C ALA A 184 2.99 -17.16 3.93
N THR A 185 4.02 -17.81 3.39
CA THR A 185 4.34 -19.23 3.65
C THR A 185 5.73 -19.45 4.22
N SER A 186 6.44 -18.38 4.53
CA SER A 186 7.77 -18.41 5.14
C SER A 186 7.71 -18.56 6.66
N GLU A 187 8.87 -18.74 7.28
CA GLU A 187 9.07 -18.63 8.73
C GLU A 187 9.50 -17.22 9.14
N ASP A 188 9.42 -16.28 8.23
CA ASP A 188 9.85 -14.90 8.43
C ASP A 188 8.98 -14.17 9.46
N THR A 189 9.53 -13.11 10.02
CA THR A 189 8.80 -12.22 10.93
C THR A 189 8.86 -10.80 10.39
N LEU A 190 7.71 -10.14 10.31
CA LEU A 190 7.58 -8.74 9.91
C LEU A 190 7.18 -7.89 11.10
N TYR A 191 8.01 -6.92 11.44
CA TYR A 191 7.70 -5.86 12.40
C TYR A 191 7.33 -4.59 11.65
N LEU A 192 6.16 -4.03 11.97
CA LEU A 192 5.67 -2.78 11.42
C LEU A 192 5.68 -1.72 12.52
N LEU A 193 6.58 -0.77 12.42
CA LEU A 193 6.74 0.31 13.40
C LEU A 193 6.08 1.58 12.87
N SER A 194 5.16 2.12 13.65
CA SER A 194 4.50 3.40 13.37
C SER A 194 4.08 4.05 14.68
N ALA A 195 3.99 5.36 14.69
CA ALA A 195 3.42 6.11 15.79
C ALA A 195 2.08 6.72 15.37
N GLN A 196 1.17 6.87 16.33
CA GLN A 196 -0.16 7.42 16.07
C GLN A 196 -0.08 8.81 15.41
N GLY A 197 -0.86 9.01 14.35
CA GLY A 197 -0.94 10.28 13.62
C GLY A 197 0.26 10.58 12.73
N ARG A 198 1.14 9.60 12.51
CA ARG A 198 2.30 9.73 11.65
C ARG A 198 1.99 9.33 10.20
N PRO A 199 2.75 9.85 9.24
CA PRO A 199 2.58 9.54 7.81
C PRO A 199 2.66 8.03 7.48
N SER A 200 3.47 7.26 8.21
CA SER A 200 3.64 5.81 8.01
C SER A 200 2.41 4.98 8.36
N THR A 201 1.44 5.53 9.10
CA THR A 201 0.21 4.81 9.50
C THR A 201 -0.54 4.26 8.28
N ALA A 202 -0.62 5.03 7.19
CA ALA A 202 -1.26 4.60 5.94
C ALA A 202 -0.57 3.37 5.34
N LEU A 203 0.76 3.35 5.35
CA LEU A 203 1.57 2.26 4.79
C LEU A 203 1.57 1.03 5.69
N THR A 204 1.64 1.22 7.00
CA THR A 204 1.53 0.13 7.98
C THR A 204 0.20 -0.60 7.82
N ALA A 205 -0.92 0.14 7.73
CA ALA A 205 -2.24 -0.44 7.45
C ALA A 205 -2.28 -1.16 6.11
N SER A 206 -1.75 -0.55 5.05
CA SER A 206 -1.73 -1.15 3.71
C SER A 206 -0.92 -2.42 3.64
N LEU A 207 0.29 -2.43 4.21
CA LEU A 207 1.16 -3.61 4.20
C LEU A 207 0.56 -4.74 5.05
N THR A 208 -0.04 -4.42 6.20
CA THR A 208 -0.78 -5.40 7.02
C THR A 208 -1.93 -6.01 6.21
N ALA A 209 -2.74 -5.18 5.56
CA ALA A 209 -3.88 -5.64 4.76
C ALA A 209 -3.43 -6.50 3.57
N VAL A 210 -2.37 -6.09 2.85
CA VAL A 210 -1.82 -6.85 1.73
C VAL A 210 -1.30 -8.21 2.18
N VAL A 211 -0.51 -8.27 3.27
CA VAL A 211 0.03 -9.53 3.80
C VAL A 211 -1.11 -10.47 4.25
N ALA A 212 -2.05 -9.97 5.04
CA ALA A 212 -3.17 -10.77 5.53
C ALA A 212 -4.05 -11.30 4.39
N PHE A 213 -4.36 -10.45 3.41
CA PHE A 213 -5.21 -10.84 2.29
C PHE A 213 -4.50 -11.79 1.33
N THR A 214 -3.22 -11.58 1.04
CA THR A 214 -2.39 -12.50 0.25
C THR A 214 -2.34 -13.89 0.91
N ALA A 215 -2.11 -13.94 2.22
CA ALA A 215 -2.12 -15.18 2.99
C ALA A 215 -3.48 -15.90 2.90
N PHE A 216 -4.58 -15.17 3.03
CA PHE A 216 -5.93 -15.71 2.89
C PHE A 216 -6.17 -16.25 1.47
N GLN A 217 -5.84 -15.50 0.43
CA GLN A 217 -6.00 -15.93 -0.96
C GLN A 217 -5.18 -17.18 -1.27
N ARG A 218 -3.92 -17.25 -0.85
CA ARG A 218 -3.07 -18.42 -1.01
C ARG A 218 -3.66 -19.65 -0.32
N ALA A 219 -4.15 -19.50 0.91
CA ALA A 219 -4.81 -20.57 1.63
C ALA A 219 -6.01 -21.11 0.84
N GLN A 220 -6.82 -20.25 0.23
CA GLN A 220 -8.02 -20.63 -0.51
C GLN A 220 -7.71 -21.28 -1.86
N SER A 221 -6.68 -20.85 -2.58
CA SER A 221 -6.39 -21.26 -3.96
C SER A 221 -5.38 -22.40 -4.05
N GLU A 222 -4.32 -22.36 -3.25
CA GLU A 222 -3.18 -23.26 -3.40
C GLU A 222 -3.21 -24.47 -2.44
N PHE A 223 -3.81 -24.29 -1.26
CA PHE A 223 -3.79 -25.30 -0.21
C PHE A 223 -5.16 -25.99 0.01
N THR A 224 -5.89 -26.22 -1.07
CA THR A 224 -7.21 -26.87 -1.06
C THR A 224 -7.17 -28.25 -0.41
N GLY A 225 -6.07 -29.03 -0.61
CA GLY A 225 -5.84 -30.33 0.01
C GLY A 225 -5.52 -30.28 1.51
N ASN A 226 -5.20 -29.11 2.06
CA ASN A 226 -4.94 -28.87 3.48
C ASN A 226 -6.08 -28.09 4.14
N ASN A 227 -7.32 -28.42 3.83
CA ASN A 227 -8.52 -27.73 4.33
C ASN A 227 -8.46 -26.19 4.12
N ARG A 228 -7.81 -25.74 3.05
CA ARG A 228 -7.61 -24.31 2.73
C ARG A 228 -6.86 -23.57 3.83
N ARG A 229 -5.86 -24.21 4.42
CA ARG A 229 -4.96 -23.61 5.42
C ARG A 229 -3.55 -23.51 4.88
N LEU A 230 -2.87 -22.44 5.26
CA LEU A 230 -1.44 -22.30 5.00
C LEU A 230 -0.65 -23.42 5.67
N PRO A 231 0.48 -23.86 5.09
CA PRO A 231 1.37 -24.84 5.74
C PRO A 231 2.00 -24.30 7.02
N VAL A 232 2.30 -23.01 7.05
CA VAL A 232 2.75 -22.26 8.25
C VAL A 232 1.66 -21.26 8.60
N PRO A 233 1.06 -21.30 9.82
CA PRO A 233 0.03 -20.34 10.20
C PRO A 233 0.58 -18.91 10.27
N LEU A 234 -0.11 -17.96 9.64
CA LEU A 234 0.16 -16.55 9.83
C LEU A 234 -0.42 -16.12 11.18
N CYS A 235 0.44 -15.60 12.08
CA CYS A 235 0.05 -15.00 13.35
C CYS A 235 0.22 -13.49 13.27
N CYS A 236 -0.86 -12.73 13.42
CA CYS A 236 -0.83 -11.28 13.48
C CYS A 236 -0.99 -10.83 14.94
N VAL A 237 0.00 -10.10 15.47
CA VAL A 237 -0.06 -9.45 16.78
C VAL A 237 -0.18 -7.95 16.50
N LEU A 238 -1.36 -7.41 16.70
CA LEU A 238 -1.70 -6.02 16.39
C LEU A 238 -1.87 -5.25 17.68
N ASP A 239 -0.78 -4.64 18.14
CA ASP A 239 -0.81 -3.74 19.29
C ASP A 239 -1.36 -2.38 18.83
N GLU A 240 -2.29 -1.81 19.60
CA GLU A 240 -2.99 -0.56 19.28
C GLU A 240 -3.60 -0.51 17.87
N ALA A 241 -4.11 -1.64 17.35
CA ALA A 241 -4.65 -1.74 15.99
C ALA A 241 -5.66 -0.62 15.63
N ALA A 242 -6.52 -0.26 16.58
CA ALA A 242 -7.50 0.82 16.38
C ALA A 242 -6.87 2.19 16.07
N ASN A 243 -5.63 2.41 16.48
CA ASN A 243 -4.91 3.68 16.32
C ASN A 243 -3.94 3.67 15.15
N ILE A 244 -3.27 2.53 14.90
CA ILE A 244 -2.13 2.43 13.98
C ILE A 244 -2.52 1.66 12.71
N CYS A 245 -3.32 0.60 12.84
CA CYS A 245 -3.74 -0.22 11.72
C CYS A 245 -5.24 -0.03 11.44
N ARG A 246 -5.60 1.16 10.95
CA ARG A 246 -6.99 1.48 10.59
C ARG A 246 -7.32 0.84 9.25
N TRP A 247 -7.56 -0.44 9.27
CA TRP A 247 -7.98 -1.22 8.13
C TRP A 247 -9.48 -1.54 8.27
N PRO A 248 -10.31 -1.19 7.26
CA PRO A 248 -11.79 -1.29 7.37
C PRO A 248 -12.33 -2.69 7.61
N GLU A 249 -11.55 -3.72 7.25
CA GLU A 249 -11.95 -5.13 7.33
C GLU A 249 -11.39 -5.83 8.59
N LEU A 250 -10.70 -5.13 9.48
CA LEU A 250 -10.23 -5.60 10.77
C LEU A 250 -11.35 -5.46 11.79
#